data_d709bcfa308b065ce39b03e7ea1a6ef9
#
_entry.id   d709bcfa308b065ce39b03e7ea1a6ef9
#
_cell.length_a   1.000
_cell.length_b   1.000
_cell.length_c   1.000
_cell.angle_alpha   90.00
_cell.angle_beta   90.00
_cell.angle_gamma   90.00
#
_symmetry.space_group_name_H-M   'P 1'
#
loop_
_entity.id
_entity.type
_entity.pdbx_description
1 polymer ?
#
loop_
_entity_poly.entity_id
_entity_poly.type
_entity_poly.pdbx_seq_one_letter_code
_entity_poly.pdbx_strand_id
1 'polypeptide(L)'
;MKTLAIIGAGKGLGMSIAKSFGKNDFQVALVARNAAKLQEMVNDLKAEGIKASYFIADIFSKEQIEQAISNIKAQYGQIDVLEFSPTAGNYPPTSVLELTVENVRDAFEANVVSAIQVVNAVLPDMLAKNEGSILFTTGLSAMYPVPMMGNIGIALSGLRNYVANLHTSLAAQGIFVGHRSLGLLIKESGTGAINDPDVIADMWYQAYMDKTVWEEEYPKGVTPETIVF
;
A
#
# COMPACT_ATOMS: atom_id res chain seq x y z
N MET A 1 -11.36 18.24 4.71
CA MET A 1 -10.73 16.99 5.18
C MET A 1 -10.36 16.18 3.96
N LYS A 2 -9.09 15.77 3.83
CA LYS A 2 -8.61 14.92 2.73
C LYS A 2 -8.98 13.46 2.97
N THR A 3 -9.03 12.66 1.92
CA THR A 3 -9.36 11.23 1.99
C THR A 3 -8.14 10.37 1.71
N LEU A 4 -7.81 9.48 2.65
CA LEU A 4 -6.87 8.39 2.45
C LEU A 4 -7.64 7.10 2.16
N ALA A 5 -7.34 6.43 1.05
CA ALA A 5 -7.79 5.06 0.78
C ALA A 5 -6.62 4.08 0.94
N ILE A 6 -6.81 3.04 1.76
CA ILE A 6 -5.81 1.99 2.02
C ILE A 6 -6.31 0.70 1.39
N ILE A 7 -5.60 0.21 0.38
CA ILE A 7 -5.90 -1.05 -0.31
C ILE A 7 -5.03 -2.17 0.28
N GLY A 8 -5.67 -3.18 0.82
CA GLY A 8 -5.00 -4.24 1.59
C GLY A 8 -4.97 -3.92 3.08
N ALA A 9 -5.94 -3.15 3.56
CA ALA A 9 -6.00 -2.72 4.95
C ALA A 9 -5.99 -3.91 5.94
N GLY A 10 -5.05 -3.89 6.87
CA GLY A 10 -4.88 -4.89 7.92
C GLY A 10 -4.49 -4.27 9.25
N LYS A 11 -4.56 -5.07 10.34
CA LYS A 11 -4.30 -4.61 11.72
C LYS A 11 -2.85 -4.20 12.01
N GLY A 12 -1.89 -4.55 11.14
CA GLY A 12 -0.51 -4.10 11.22
C GLY A 12 -0.33 -2.73 10.55
N LEU A 13 0.52 -2.64 9.53
CA LEU A 13 0.88 -1.39 8.86
C LEU A 13 -0.33 -0.57 8.39
N GLY A 14 -1.35 -1.21 7.79
CA GLY A 14 -2.54 -0.50 7.34
C GLY A 14 -3.28 0.24 8.45
N MET A 15 -3.34 -0.35 9.66
CA MET A 15 -3.94 0.32 10.84
C MET A 15 -3.08 1.50 11.31
N SER A 16 -1.77 1.34 11.35
CA SER A 16 -0.86 2.41 11.77
C SER A 16 -0.85 3.57 10.78
N ILE A 17 -0.88 3.30 9.46
CA ILE A 17 -1.03 4.33 8.42
C ILE A 17 -2.39 5.06 8.59
N ALA A 18 -3.47 4.31 8.81
CA ALA A 18 -4.79 4.90 9.07
C ALA A 18 -4.79 5.86 10.27
N LYS A 19 -4.10 5.48 11.35
CA LYS A 19 -3.95 6.32 12.55
C LYS A 19 -3.07 7.55 12.29
N SER A 20 -1.89 7.36 11.69
CA SER A 20 -0.95 8.46 11.43
C SER A 20 -1.59 9.54 10.55
N PHE A 21 -2.22 9.17 9.43
CA PHE A 21 -2.93 10.12 8.58
C PHE A 21 -4.20 10.65 9.25
N GLY A 22 -4.99 9.80 9.91
CA GLY A 22 -6.24 10.19 10.55
C GLY A 22 -6.06 11.24 11.66
N LYS A 23 -4.98 11.17 12.44
CA LYS A 23 -4.60 12.19 13.44
C LYS A 23 -4.18 13.52 12.79
N ASN A 24 -3.90 13.53 11.51
CA ASN A 24 -3.53 14.69 10.71
C ASN A 24 -4.66 15.13 9.76
N ASP A 25 -5.89 15.05 10.23
CA ASP A 25 -7.11 15.56 9.57
C ASP A 25 -7.49 14.86 8.26
N PHE A 26 -7.16 13.55 8.14
CA PHE A 26 -7.69 12.71 7.07
C PHE A 26 -8.91 11.92 7.52
N GLN A 27 -9.88 11.75 6.61
CA GLN A 27 -10.85 10.68 6.70
C GLN A 27 -10.30 9.44 5.99
N VAL A 28 -10.58 8.25 6.53
CA VAL A 28 -9.92 7.01 6.14
C VAL A 28 -10.92 6.02 5.54
N ALA A 29 -10.61 5.52 4.35
CA ALA A 29 -11.32 4.44 3.67
C ALA A 29 -10.45 3.16 3.70
N LEU A 30 -10.88 2.16 4.46
CA LEU A 30 -10.19 0.86 4.55
C LEU A 30 -10.77 -0.11 3.52
N VAL A 31 -9.93 -0.68 2.65
CA VAL A 31 -10.37 -1.63 1.62
C VAL A 31 -9.67 -2.99 1.81
N ALA A 32 -10.44 -4.05 2.04
CA ALA A 32 -9.97 -5.43 2.10
C ALA A 32 -11.15 -6.41 1.98
N ARG A 33 -10.86 -7.72 2.00
CA ARG A 33 -11.88 -8.79 1.84
C ARG A 33 -12.67 -9.08 3.11
N ASN A 34 -12.09 -8.94 4.29
CA ASN A 34 -12.67 -9.40 5.54
C ASN A 34 -13.45 -8.29 6.25
N ALA A 35 -14.76 -8.28 6.08
CA ALA A 35 -15.67 -7.30 6.66
C ALA A 35 -15.56 -7.20 8.20
N ALA A 36 -15.47 -8.34 8.90
CA ALA A 36 -15.42 -8.35 10.37
C ALA A 36 -14.15 -7.65 10.90
N LYS A 37 -12.98 -7.98 10.31
CA LYS A 37 -11.72 -7.33 10.67
C LYS A 37 -11.73 -5.84 10.35
N LEU A 38 -12.30 -5.45 9.21
CA LEU A 38 -12.41 -4.04 8.81
C LEU A 38 -13.34 -3.27 9.76
N GLN A 39 -14.45 -3.89 10.18
CA GLN A 39 -15.37 -3.27 11.14
C GLN A 39 -14.70 -3.02 12.49
N GLU A 40 -13.89 -3.97 12.99
CA GLU A 40 -13.10 -3.80 14.21
C GLU A 40 -12.14 -2.60 14.06
N MET A 41 -11.37 -2.56 12.96
CA MET A 41 -10.44 -1.45 12.68
C MET A 41 -11.16 -0.08 12.63
N VAL A 42 -12.33 -0.02 11.99
CA VAL A 42 -13.14 1.21 11.95
C VAL A 42 -13.60 1.62 13.35
N ASN A 43 -14.00 0.66 14.20
CA ASN A 43 -14.40 0.94 15.58
C ASN A 43 -13.23 1.51 16.39
N ASP A 44 -12.05 0.91 16.27
CA ASP A 44 -10.83 1.38 16.94
C ASP A 44 -10.43 2.80 16.50
N LEU A 45 -10.47 3.07 15.18
CA LEU A 45 -10.18 4.41 14.64
C LEU A 45 -11.18 5.45 15.13
N LYS A 46 -12.47 5.11 15.15
CA LYS A 46 -13.52 5.99 15.66
C LYS A 46 -13.37 6.28 17.17
N ALA A 47 -12.93 5.30 17.95
CA ALA A 47 -12.64 5.49 19.37
C ALA A 47 -11.48 6.48 19.60
N GLU A 48 -10.56 6.60 18.64
CA GLU A 48 -9.49 7.60 18.62
C GLU A 48 -9.92 8.93 17.96
N GLY A 49 -11.21 9.12 17.63
CA GLY A 49 -11.74 10.34 17.00
C GLY A 49 -11.50 10.44 15.50
N ILE A 50 -11.00 9.38 14.86
CA ILE A 50 -10.67 9.36 13.43
C ILE A 50 -11.92 8.97 12.63
N LYS A 51 -12.29 9.78 11.64
CA LYS A 51 -13.38 9.46 10.73
C LYS A 51 -12.95 8.36 9.76
N ALA A 52 -13.54 7.17 9.91
CA ALA A 52 -13.21 6.01 9.11
C ALA A 52 -14.45 5.24 8.65
N SER A 53 -14.35 4.63 7.47
CA SER A 53 -15.29 3.64 6.95
C SER A 53 -14.54 2.53 6.23
N TYR A 54 -15.22 1.40 6.03
CA TYR A 54 -14.64 0.30 5.27
C TYR A 54 -15.46 -0.02 4.02
N PHE A 55 -14.78 -0.61 3.05
CA PHE A 55 -15.32 -1.04 1.77
C PHE A 55 -14.75 -2.42 1.45
N ILE A 56 -15.63 -3.36 1.11
CA ILE A 56 -15.22 -4.72 0.84
C ILE A 56 -14.81 -4.82 -0.63
N ALA A 57 -13.59 -5.32 -0.88
CA ALA A 57 -13.16 -5.69 -2.21
C ALA A 57 -12.10 -6.78 -2.16
N ASP A 58 -12.17 -7.70 -3.12
CA ASP A 58 -11.08 -8.59 -3.47
C ASP A 58 -10.24 -7.93 -4.57
N ILE A 59 -8.93 -7.81 -4.33
CA ILE A 59 -7.99 -7.21 -5.31
C ILE A 59 -7.88 -8.01 -6.61
N PHE A 60 -8.34 -9.26 -6.62
CA PHE A 60 -8.42 -10.10 -7.82
C PHE A 60 -9.68 -9.84 -8.66
N SER A 61 -10.64 -9.05 -8.15
CA SER A 61 -11.85 -8.69 -8.89
C SER A 61 -11.82 -7.21 -9.26
N LYS A 62 -11.64 -6.95 -10.54
CA LYS A 62 -11.69 -5.60 -11.10
C LYS A 62 -13.00 -4.91 -10.74
N GLU A 63 -14.13 -5.61 -10.86
CA GLU A 63 -15.46 -5.08 -10.60
C GLU A 63 -15.63 -4.66 -9.13
N GLN A 64 -15.10 -5.46 -8.19
CA GLN A 64 -15.15 -5.11 -6.76
C GLN A 64 -14.25 -3.92 -6.44
N ILE A 65 -13.07 -3.82 -7.06
CA ILE A 65 -12.18 -2.65 -6.93
C ILE A 65 -12.90 -1.39 -7.43
N GLU A 66 -13.43 -1.41 -8.65
CA GLU A 66 -14.13 -0.28 -9.23
C GLU A 66 -15.33 0.15 -8.38
N GLN A 67 -16.10 -0.83 -7.89
CA GLN A 67 -17.24 -0.56 -7.01
C GLN A 67 -16.81 0.03 -5.67
N ALA A 68 -15.75 -0.49 -5.03
CA ALA A 68 -15.24 0.05 -3.78
C ALA A 68 -14.75 1.49 -3.96
N ILE A 69 -13.98 1.78 -5.00
CA ILE A 69 -13.51 3.14 -5.31
C ILE A 69 -14.68 4.08 -5.58
N SER A 70 -15.69 3.64 -6.34
CA SER A 70 -16.91 4.42 -6.59
C SER A 70 -17.66 4.73 -5.28
N ASN A 71 -17.81 3.77 -4.40
CA ASN A 71 -18.45 3.94 -3.10
C ASN A 71 -17.68 4.90 -2.19
N ILE A 72 -16.33 4.83 -2.19
CA ILE A 72 -15.48 5.79 -1.46
C ILE A 72 -15.72 7.20 -1.97
N LYS A 73 -15.72 7.40 -3.29
CA LYS A 73 -15.99 8.70 -3.93
C LYS A 73 -17.39 9.21 -3.62
N ALA A 74 -18.40 8.34 -3.63
CA ALA A 74 -19.77 8.70 -3.26
C ALA A 74 -19.89 9.18 -1.81
N GLN A 75 -19.15 8.56 -0.89
CA GLN A 75 -19.19 8.87 0.53
C GLN A 75 -18.32 10.07 0.93
N TYR A 76 -17.13 10.20 0.33
CA TYR A 76 -16.10 11.14 0.73
C TYR A 76 -15.77 12.22 -0.31
N GLY A 77 -16.35 12.11 -1.50
CA GLY A 77 -16.18 13.03 -2.61
C GLY A 77 -14.99 12.71 -3.51
N GLN A 78 -13.86 12.36 -2.94
CA GLN A 78 -12.62 12.06 -3.69
C GLN A 78 -11.66 11.21 -2.89
N ILE A 79 -10.62 10.72 -3.55
CA ILE A 79 -9.44 10.09 -2.91
C ILE A 79 -8.24 11.01 -3.17
N ASP A 80 -7.67 11.58 -2.10
CA ASP A 80 -6.52 12.47 -2.18
C ASP A 80 -5.20 11.70 -2.04
N VAL A 81 -5.22 10.63 -1.25
CA VAL A 81 -4.08 9.73 -1.06
C VAL A 81 -4.55 8.29 -1.23
N LEU A 82 -3.90 7.56 -2.11
CA LEU A 82 -4.03 6.12 -2.27
C LEU A 82 -2.81 5.44 -1.64
N GLU A 83 -2.99 4.52 -0.70
CA GLU A 83 -1.95 3.62 -0.22
C GLU A 83 -2.26 2.18 -0.68
N PHE A 84 -1.27 1.53 -1.28
CA PHE A 84 -1.37 0.19 -1.83
C PHE A 84 -0.31 -0.73 -1.20
N SER A 85 -0.78 -1.62 -0.33
CA SER A 85 0.07 -2.61 0.36
C SER A 85 -0.62 -3.95 0.61
N PRO A 86 -1.35 -4.52 -0.36
CA PRO A 86 -2.00 -5.79 -0.11
C PRO A 86 -0.95 -6.89 0.10
N THR A 87 -1.17 -7.71 1.13
CA THR A 87 -0.42 -8.95 1.28
C THR A 87 -1.14 -10.08 0.55
N ALA A 88 -0.41 -10.80 -0.27
CA ALA A 88 -0.92 -11.95 -1.01
C ALA A 88 -1.06 -13.19 -0.08
N GLY A 89 -1.89 -13.09 0.95
CA GLY A 89 -2.00 -14.06 2.04
C GLY A 89 -2.28 -15.52 1.64
N ASN A 90 -2.70 -15.77 0.41
CA ASN A 90 -2.94 -17.12 -0.12
C ASN A 90 -1.83 -17.61 -1.04
N TYR A 91 -0.81 -16.80 -1.30
CA TYR A 91 0.30 -17.11 -2.21
C TYR A 91 1.61 -17.01 -1.45
N PRO A 92 2.09 -18.12 -0.86
CA PRO A 92 3.31 -18.10 -0.07
C PRO A 92 4.53 -17.74 -0.95
N PRO A 93 5.55 -17.11 -0.37
CA PRO A 93 6.84 -17.00 -1.00
C PRO A 93 7.33 -18.38 -1.46
N THR A 94 7.82 -18.46 -2.68
CA THR A 94 8.32 -19.70 -3.27
C THR A 94 9.76 -19.49 -3.71
N SER A 95 10.63 -20.45 -3.36
CA SER A 95 12.04 -20.43 -3.77
C SER A 95 12.17 -20.39 -5.29
N VAL A 96 13.19 -19.70 -5.79
CA VAL A 96 13.47 -19.58 -7.22
C VAL A 96 13.65 -20.94 -7.92
N LEU A 97 14.08 -21.97 -7.18
CA LEU A 97 14.25 -23.33 -7.71
C LEU A 97 12.95 -24.15 -7.73
N GLU A 98 11.86 -23.62 -7.13
CA GLU A 98 10.55 -24.30 -7.01
C GLU A 98 9.44 -23.52 -7.72
N LEU A 99 9.82 -22.55 -8.57
CA LEU A 99 8.84 -21.74 -9.29
C LEU A 99 8.04 -22.57 -10.30
N THR A 100 6.75 -22.30 -10.32
CA THR A 100 5.85 -22.74 -11.39
C THR A 100 5.27 -21.51 -12.09
N VAL A 101 4.78 -21.71 -13.31
CA VAL A 101 4.10 -20.64 -14.06
C VAL A 101 2.90 -20.10 -13.29
N GLU A 102 2.19 -21.00 -12.60
CA GLU A 102 0.99 -20.68 -11.82
C GLU A 102 1.32 -19.75 -10.65
N ASN A 103 2.30 -20.14 -9.79
CA ASN A 103 2.63 -19.32 -8.62
C ASN A 103 3.24 -17.96 -8.99
N VAL A 104 3.91 -17.85 -10.14
CA VAL A 104 4.39 -16.57 -10.68
C VAL A 104 3.23 -15.72 -11.19
N ARG A 105 2.27 -16.30 -11.92
CA ARG A 105 1.07 -15.59 -12.38
C ARG A 105 0.24 -15.07 -11.22
N ASP A 106 0.02 -15.89 -10.19
CA ASP A 106 -0.74 -15.50 -9.00
C ASP A 106 -0.07 -14.33 -8.27
N ALA A 107 1.25 -14.39 -8.08
CA ALA A 107 2.00 -13.30 -7.48
C ALA A 107 1.94 -12.01 -8.33
N PHE A 108 2.00 -12.14 -9.65
CA PHE A 108 1.93 -11.02 -10.57
C PHE A 108 0.53 -10.40 -10.58
N GLU A 109 -0.52 -11.22 -10.61
CA GLU A 109 -1.92 -10.78 -10.51
C GLU A 109 -2.16 -10.00 -9.21
N ALA A 110 -1.71 -10.57 -8.08
CA ALA A 110 -1.91 -9.97 -6.77
C ALA A 110 -1.19 -8.62 -6.59
N ASN A 111 -0.03 -8.43 -7.18
CA ASN A 111 0.82 -7.26 -6.91
C ASN A 111 0.82 -6.25 -8.07
N VAL A 112 0.84 -6.70 -9.31
CA VAL A 112 1.00 -5.81 -10.47
C VAL A 112 -0.35 -5.49 -11.10
N VAL A 113 -1.11 -6.51 -11.50
CA VAL A 113 -2.39 -6.29 -12.20
C VAL A 113 -3.38 -5.57 -11.29
N SER A 114 -3.50 -6.01 -10.04
CA SER A 114 -4.37 -5.35 -9.05
C SER A 114 -3.96 -3.89 -8.80
N ALA A 115 -2.65 -3.60 -8.71
CA ALA A 115 -2.16 -2.23 -8.56
C ALA A 115 -2.56 -1.34 -9.75
N ILE A 116 -2.40 -1.84 -10.98
CA ILE A 116 -2.80 -1.13 -12.20
C ILE A 116 -4.32 -0.87 -12.20
N GLN A 117 -5.14 -1.84 -11.81
CA GLN A 117 -6.60 -1.70 -11.73
C GLN A 117 -7.00 -0.61 -10.72
N VAL A 118 -6.40 -0.62 -9.52
CA VAL A 118 -6.68 0.38 -8.49
C VAL A 118 -6.25 1.77 -8.94
N VAL A 119 -5.05 1.91 -9.50
CA VAL A 119 -4.54 3.19 -10.00
C VAL A 119 -5.45 3.73 -11.12
N ASN A 120 -5.84 2.90 -12.08
CA ASN A 120 -6.74 3.32 -13.16
C ASN A 120 -8.10 3.81 -12.65
N ALA A 121 -8.60 3.29 -11.53
CA ALA A 121 -9.87 3.72 -10.95
C ALA A 121 -9.76 5.06 -10.18
N VAL A 122 -8.57 5.41 -9.67
CA VAL A 122 -8.34 6.61 -8.84
C VAL A 122 -7.72 7.76 -9.66
N LEU A 123 -6.79 7.46 -10.54
CA LEU A 123 -5.96 8.42 -11.25
C LEU A 123 -6.72 9.50 -12.07
N PRO A 124 -7.85 9.20 -12.73
CA PRO A 124 -8.57 10.22 -13.51
C PRO A 124 -8.97 11.46 -12.71
N ASP A 125 -9.39 11.27 -11.45
CA ASP A 125 -9.79 12.39 -10.58
C ASP A 125 -8.59 13.21 -10.11
N MET A 126 -7.46 12.54 -9.82
CA MET A 126 -6.21 13.19 -9.45
C MET A 126 -5.67 14.03 -10.62
N LEU A 127 -5.72 13.49 -11.84
CA LEU A 127 -5.32 14.21 -13.05
C LEU A 127 -6.21 15.45 -13.32
N ALA A 128 -7.51 15.31 -13.14
CA ALA A 128 -8.45 16.43 -13.35
C ALA A 128 -8.18 17.60 -12.40
N LYS A 129 -7.56 17.33 -11.23
CA LYS A 129 -7.24 18.34 -10.22
C LYS A 129 -5.77 18.77 -10.22
N ASN A 130 -4.90 18.06 -10.91
CA ASN A 130 -3.47 18.18 -10.82
C ASN A 130 -2.97 18.08 -9.36
N GLU A 131 -3.60 17.23 -8.56
CA GLU A 131 -3.26 16.99 -7.16
C GLU A 131 -3.60 15.56 -6.75
N GLY A 132 -2.68 14.90 -6.03
CA GLY A 132 -2.87 13.57 -5.48
C GLY A 132 -1.56 12.96 -4.98
N SER A 133 -1.70 11.84 -4.29
CA SER A 133 -0.54 11.01 -3.90
C SER A 133 -0.89 9.55 -4.00
N ILE A 134 0.04 8.75 -4.55
CA ILE A 134 -0.08 7.30 -4.67
C ILE A 134 1.15 6.69 -4.01
N LEU A 135 0.94 5.92 -2.96
CA LEU A 135 1.98 5.36 -2.10
C LEU A 135 1.97 3.84 -2.22
N PHE A 136 3.11 3.26 -2.54
CA PHE A 136 3.27 1.81 -2.67
C PHE A 136 4.22 1.27 -1.61
N THR A 137 3.76 0.30 -0.83
CA THR A 137 4.61 -0.44 0.11
C THR A 137 4.86 -1.85 -0.42
N THR A 138 6.12 -2.22 -0.53
CA THR A 138 6.54 -3.56 -0.98
C THR A 138 7.51 -4.19 0.01
N GLY A 139 7.91 -5.44 -0.26
CA GLY A 139 9.02 -6.07 0.44
C GLY A 139 10.36 -5.81 -0.26
N LEU A 140 11.46 -6.13 0.42
CA LEU A 140 12.84 -5.93 -0.04
C LEU A 140 13.13 -6.59 -1.39
N SER A 141 12.42 -7.69 -1.71
CA SER A 141 12.56 -8.39 -2.99
C SER A 141 12.11 -7.58 -4.21
N ALA A 142 11.52 -6.40 -4.03
CA ALA A 142 11.30 -5.44 -5.11
C ALA A 142 12.61 -4.82 -5.63
N MET A 143 13.61 -4.67 -4.76
CA MET A 143 14.86 -3.95 -5.03
C MET A 143 16.06 -4.89 -5.13
N TYR A 144 16.05 -5.98 -4.38
CA TYR A 144 17.19 -6.91 -4.25
C TYR A 144 16.74 -8.35 -4.53
N PRO A 145 17.61 -9.18 -5.10
CA PRO A 145 17.30 -10.61 -5.28
C PRO A 145 17.22 -11.30 -3.91
N VAL A 146 16.12 -11.98 -3.65
CA VAL A 146 15.89 -12.81 -2.46
C VAL A 146 15.48 -14.20 -2.94
N PRO A 147 16.39 -15.18 -3.00
CA PRO A 147 16.13 -16.49 -3.64
C PRO A 147 14.92 -17.24 -3.10
N MET A 148 14.63 -17.10 -1.80
CA MET A 148 13.47 -17.72 -1.16
C MET A 148 12.12 -17.06 -1.49
N MET A 149 12.14 -15.93 -2.19
CA MET A 149 10.96 -15.14 -2.57
C MET A 149 10.87 -14.99 -4.10
N GLY A 150 11.21 -16.01 -4.86
CA GLY A 150 11.35 -15.93 -6.31
C GLY A 150 10.10 -15.45 -7.05
N ASN A 151 8.91 -16.01 -6.72
CA ASN A 151 7.65 -15.59 -7.31
C ASN A 151 7.29 -14.13 -6.94
N ILE A 152 7.42 -13.79 -5.67
CA ILE A 152 7.11 -12.45 -5.16
C ILE A 152 8.13 -11.44 -5.69
N GLY A 153 9.43 -11.79 -5.71
CA GLY A 153 10.49 -10.93 -6.22
C GLY A 153 10.29 -10.54 -7.68
N ILE A 154 9.88 -11.48 -8.54
CA ILE A 154 9.52 -11.22 -9.93
C ILE A 154 8.38 -10.21 -10.02
N ALA A 155 7.31 -10.43 -9.26
CA ALA A 155 6.14 -9.57 -9.27
C ALA A 155 6.44 -8.17 -8.70
N LEU A 156 7.10 -8.09 -7.55
CA LEU A 156 7.41 -6.80 -6.91
C LEU A 156 8.44 -5.98 -7.70
N SER A 157 9.40 -6.62 -8.38
CA SER A 157 10.30 -5.91 -9.31
C SER A 157 9.53 -5.32 -10.50
N GLY A 158 8.54 -6.05 -11.02
CA GLY A 158 7.61 -5.55 -12.04
C GLY A 158 6.77 -4.37 -11.51
N LEU A 159 6.22 -4.48 -10.31
CA LEU A 159 5.49 -3.39 -9.66
C LEU A 159 6.38 -2.16 -9.47
N ARG A 160 7.61 -2.33 -8.95
CA ARG A 160 8.57 -1.24 -8.79
C ARG A 160 8.84 -0.50 -10.10
N ASN A 161 9.04 -1.23 -11.21
CA ASN A 161 9.22 -0.62 -12.52
C ASN A 161 7.98 0.19 -12.94
N TYR A 162 6.78 -0.34 -12.74
CA TYR A 162 5.53 0.38 -12.99
C TYR A 162 5.44 1.66 -12.15
N VAL A 163 5.74 1.60 -10.87
CA VAL A 163 5.72 2.76 -9.94
C VAL A 163 6.74 3.83 -10.36
N ALA A 164 7.95 3.44 -10.78
CA ALA A 164 8.96 4.36 -11.29
C ALA A 164 8.48 5.12 -12.55
N ASN A 165 7.82 4.41 -13.47
CA ASN A 165 7.22 5.03 -14.65
C ASN A 165 6.06 5.96 -14.30
N LEU A 166 5.21 5.58 -13.34
CA LEU A 166 4.15 6.45 -12.84
C LEU A 166 4.74 7.74 -12.23
N HIS A 167 5.75 7.59 -11.35
CA HIS A 167 6.43 8.74 -10.76
C HIS A 167 6.92 9.71 -11.82
N THR A 168 7.66 9.22 -12.80
CA THR A 168 8.21 10.05 -13.89
C THR A 168 7.11 10.73 -14.70
N SER A 169 6.03 10.01 -15.02
CA SER A 169 4.95 10.50 -15.88
C SER A 169 4.03 11.50 -15.17
N LEU A 170 3.87 11.37 -13.84
CA LEU A 170 2.90 12.13 -13.07
C LEU A 170 3.48 13.32 -12.31
N ALA A 171 4.80 13.41 -12.19
CA ALA A 171 5.48 14.50 -11.47
C ALA A 171 5.09 15.89 -12.01
N ALA A 172 5.05 16.07 -13.32
CA ALA A 172 4.63 17.34 -13.96
C ALA A 172 3.11 17.59 -13.85
N GLN A 173 2.33 16.59 -13.42
CA GLN A 173 0.89 16.67 -13.22
C GLN A 173 0.50 17.00 -11.77
N GLY A 174 1.48 17.32 -10.91
CA GLY A 174 1.24 17.61 -9.50
C GLY A 174 0.86 16.39 -8.65
N ILE A 175 1.06 15.18 -9.15
CA ILE A 175 0.74 13.94 -8.45
C ILE A 175 2.03 13.30 -7.96
N PHE A 176 2.13 13.12 -6.64
CA PHE A 176 3.26 12.42 -6.01
C PHE A 176 3.05 10.91 -6.06
N VAL A 177 4.06 10.18 -6.54
CA VAL A 177 4.09 8.72 -6.49
C VAL A 177 5.30 8.31 -5.66
N GLY A 178 5.04 7.61 -4.55
CA GLY A 178 6.06 7.16 -3.60
C GLY A 178 6.14 5.64 -3.49
N HIS A 179 7.35 5.12 -3.28
CA HIS A 179 7.62 3.70 -3.07
C HIS A 179 8.51 3.49 -1.84
N ARG A 180 8.09 2.58 -0.97
CA ARG A 180 8.91 2.10 0.16
C ARG A 180 9.02 0.58 0.10
N SER A 181 10.26 0.12 0.14
CA SER A 181 10.60 -1.30 0.12
C SER A 181 11.07 -1.73 1.51
N LEU A 182 10.28 -2.58 2.18
CA LEU A 182 10.52 -2.96 3.57
C LEU A 182 11.43 -4.20 3.65
N GLY A 183 12.59 -4.04 4.28
CA GLY A 183 13.52 -5.11 4.59
C GLY A 183 13.45 -5.54 6.06
N LEU A 184 12.23 -5.76 6.56
CA LEU A 184 11.99 -6.16 7.94
C LEU A 184 10.69 -6.96 8.07
N LEU A 185 10.57 -7.69 9.18
CA LEU A 185 9.31 -8.27 9.61
C LEU A 185 8.59 -7.28 10.54
N ILE A 186 7.43 -6.80 10.12
CA ILE A 186 6.59 -5.91 10.93
C ILE A 186 6.13 -6.66 12.19
N LYS A 187 6.30 -6.04 13.35
CA LYS A 187 5.93 -6.58 14.66
C LYS A 187 4.80 -5.78 15.31
N GLU A 188 4.78 -5.75 16.63
CA GLU A 188 3.73 -5.06 17.40
C GLU A 188 3.89 -3.54 17.33
N SER A 189 2.74 -2.83 17.32
CA SER A 189 2.71 -1.38 17.37
C SER A 189 2.95 -0.85 18.80
N GLY A 190 3.40 0.42 18.89
CA GLY A 190 3.62 1.12 20.16
C GLY A 190 4.93 0.79 20.86
N THR A 191 5.85 0.08 20.21
CA THR A 191 7.15 -0.26 20.78
C THR A 191 8.22 0.80 20.51
N GLY A 192 8.05 1.61 19.46
CA GLY A 192 9.05 2.56 18.97
C GLY A 192 10.27 1.89 18.31
N ALA A 193 10.23 0.58 18.11
CA ALA A 193 11.30 -0.16 17.44
C ALA A 193 11.27 0.08 15.93
N ILE A 194 12.39 -0.23 15.25
CA ILE A 194 12.53 -0.03 13.80
C ILE A 194 11.49 -0.83 12.98
N ASN A 195 10.99 -1.94 13.50
CA ASN A 195 9.97 -2.79 12.90
C ASN A 195 8.55 -2.58 13.47
N ASP A 196 8.37 -1.51 14.24
CA ASP A 196 7.07 -1.03 14.69
C ASP A 196 6.31 -0.41 13.50
N PRO A 197 5.09 -0.86 13.18
CA PRO A 197 4.31 -0.30 12.09
C PRO A 197 3.95 1.18 12.29
N ASP A 198 3.93 1.69 13.52
CA ASP A 198 3.68 3.12 13.77
C ASP A 198 4.85 3.98 13.28
N VAL A 199 6.08 3.54 13.50
CA VAL A 199 7.28 4.22 12.99
C VAL A 199 7.30 4.22 11.44
N ILE A 200 6.91 3.11 10.81
CA ILE A 200 6.80 3.01 9.36
C ILE A 200 5.68 3.91 8.81
N ALA A 201 4.56 3.99 9.52
CA ALA A 201 3.44 4.83 9.13
C ALA A 201 3.79 6.33 9.21
N ASP A 202 4.53 6.75 10.24
CA ASP A 202 4.99 8.12 10.37
C ASP A 202 6.02 8.48 9.27
N MET A 203 6.90 7.55 8.88
CA MET A 203 7.77 7.73 7.72
C MET A 203 6.95 7.95 6.44
N TRP A 204 5.84 7.22 6.23
CA TRP A 204 4.96 7.43 5.09
C TRP A 204 4.26 8.78 5.13
N TYR A 205 3.81 9.21 6.31
CA TYR A 205 3.19 10.52 6.46
C TYR A 205 4.20 11.65 6.15
N GLN A 206 5.43 11.55 6.64
CA GLN A 206 6.50 12.51 6.30
C GLN A 206 6.81 12.51 4.80
N ALA A 207 6.93 11.34 4.17
CA ALA A 207 7.16 11.25 2.72
C ALA A 207 6.02 11.89 1.91
N TYR A 208 4.77 11.74 2.38
CA TYR A 208 3.60 12.42 1.80
C TYR A 208 3.70 13.95 1.95
N MET A 209 4.16 14.44 3.10
CA MET A 209 4.30 15.88 3.34
C MET A 209 5.43 16.50 2.52
N ASP A 210 6.59 15.85 2.50
CA ASP A 210 7.82 16.39 1.89
C ASP A 210 7.84 16.22 0.36
N LYS A 211 7.35 15.09 -0.16
CA LYS A 211 7.31 14.73 -1.59
C LYS A 211 8.66 14.81 -2.32
N THR A 212 9.76 14.69 -1.58
CA THR A 212 11.12 14.88 -2.11
C THR A 212 11.79 13.58 -2.52
N VAL A 213 11.56 12.50 -1.76
CA VAL A 213 12.14 11.18 -2.02
C VAL A 213 11.03 10.22 -2.42
N TRP A 214 11.00 9.85 -3.70
CA TRP A 214 9.96 8.98 -4.22
C TRP A 214 10.21 7.49 -3.91
N GLU A 215 11.46 7.04 -3.87
CA GLU A 215 11.82 5.65 -3.59
C GLU A 215 12.89 5.56 -2.50
N GLU A 216 12.68 4.65 -1.55
CA GLU A 216 13.65 4.34 -0.50
C GLU A 216 13.37 2.96 0.08
N GLU A 217 14.45 2.22 0.43
CA GLU A 217 14.33 1.04 1.28
C GLU A 217 14.21 1.44 2.76
N TYR A 218 13.50 0.59 3.53
CA TYR A 218 13.40 0.77 4.97
C TYR A 218 13.65 -0.56 5.71
N PRO A 219 14.56 -0.60 6.69
CA PRO A 219 15.47 0.48 7.11
C PRO A 219 16.42 0.91 6.00
N LYS A 220 16.86 2.16 6.03
CA LYS A 220 17.78 2.69 5.02
C LYS A 220 19.08 1.92 4.98
N GLY A 221 19.50 1.50 3.78
CA GLY A 221 20.69 0.68 3.56
C GLY A 221 20.53 -0.79 3.91
N VAL A 222 19.28 -1.27 4.16
CA VAL A 222 19.02 -2.69 4.37
C VAL A 222 19.31 -3.51 3.11
N THR A 223 19.93 -4.67 3.29
CA THR A 223 20.19 -5.65 2.23
C THR A 223 19.60 -7.01 2.61
N PRO A 224 19.55 -8.00 1.70
CA PRO A 224 19.08 -9.34 2.04
C PRO A 224 19.80 -10.00 3.23
N GLU A 225 21.06 -9.61 3.48
CA GLU A 225 21.90 -10.13 4.58
C GLU A 225 21.62 -9.42 5.91
N THR A 226 20.98 -8.26 5.87
CA THR A 226 20.73 -7.41 7.05
C THR A 226 19.24 -7.22 7.36
N ILE A 227 18.37 -8.08 6.82
CA ILE A 227 16.92 -8.05 7.10
C ILE A 227 16.67 -8.10 8.60
N VAL A 228 15.80 -7.24 9.10
CA VAL A 228 15.41 -7.17 10.52
C VAL A 228 14.21 -8.09 10.78
N PHE A 229 14.39 -9.10 11.65
CA PHE A 229 13.37 -10.06 12.06
C PHE A 229 12.77 -9.75 13.42
#